data_084aecc5cee8dbf7f021da7b202bec83
#
_entry.id   084aecc5cee8dbf7f021da7b202bec83
#
_cell.length_a   1.000
_cell.length_b   1.000
_cell.length_c   1.000
_cell.angle_alpha   90.00
_cell.angle_beta   90.00
_cell.angle_gamma   90.00
#
_symmetry.space_group_name_H-M   'P 1'
#
loop_
_entity.id
_entity.type
_entity.pdbx_description
1 polymer ?
#
loop_
_entity_poly.entity_id
_entity_poly.type
_entity_poly.pdbx_seq_one_letter_code
_entity_poly.pdbx_strand_id
1 'polypeptide(L)'
;MTYPKIYLKPKKEESVLRLHPWIFSGAVARIDGQPEEGAVVEVFAADGRLLGVGHYQIGSIAVRLLAFDEVTIDHAFWLDRLRSAYNLRQMLGLDHAPENDTYRLVYGEGDRLPGLVIDMYADTAVMQAHSVGMHHARRDIATALRELLGDRLQAIYYKSDGTLPFKAALDHTDEYLLGRYSGGEHLATERGLRFGIDWLKGQKTGFFVDQRENRRLLEQYASDRTVLNMFCYTGGFSVYAMRGGARAVHSVDSSSKAVSLTERNVALNFPDDDRHRAFAEDAFDYLRRAGNDYDLIILDPPAFAKHRDVLRNALQGYRKLNAAAFEKIRPGGILFTFSCSQVVSRNDFRLAVFTAAAQTRRHVRILHQLTQPADHPVSIYHPEGEYLKGLVLEVE
;
A
#
# COMPACT_ATOMS: atom_id res chain seq x y z
N MET A 1 -6.85 -21.89 27.65
CA MET A 1 -6.50 -20.59 28.29
C MET A 1 -7.74 -19.71 28.25
N THR A 2 -8.07 -19.03 29.36
CA THR A 2 -9.17 -18.05 29.37
C THR A 2 -8.59 -16.68 29.07
N TYR A 3 -9.04 -16.06 27.98
CA TYR A 3 -8.64 -14.70 27.65
C TYR A 3 -9.37 -13.68 28.56
N PRO A 4 -8.79 -12.49 28.82
CA PRO A 4 -9.50 -11.36 29.42
C PRO A 4 -10.74 -11.01 28.59
N LYS A 5 -11.78 -10.48 29.25
CA LYS A 5 -13.08 -10.26 28.62
C LYS A 5 -13.41 -8.78 28.51
N ILE A 6 -13.91 -8.38 27.34
CA ILE A 6 -14.40 -7.03 27.07
C ILE A 6 -15.89 -7.11 26.79
N TYR A 7 -16.68 -6.32 27.50
CA TYR A 7 -18.13 -6.24 27.32
C TYR A 7 -18.52 -4.93 26.66
N LEU A 8 -19.35 -5.02 25.63
CA LEU A 8 -19.85 -3.85 24.92
C LEU A 8 -21.08 -3.25 25.64
N LYS A 9 -21.29 -1.96 25.45
CA LYS A 9 -22.52 -1.27 25.85
C LYS A 9 -23.72 -1.83 25.05
N PRO A 10 -24.94 -1.82 25.64
CA PRO A 10 -26.13 -2.23 24.91
C PRO A 10 -26.27 -1.50 23.55
N LYS A 11 -26.61 -2.25 22.51
CA LYS A 11 -26.77 -1.77 21.11
C LYS A 11 -25.48 -1.26 20.44
N LYS A 12 -24.29 -1.54 21.02
CA LYS A 12 -23.02 -1.21 20.38
C LYS A 12 -22.37 -2.41 19.68
N GLU A 13 -23.00 -3.57 19.73
CA GLU A 13 -22.61 -4.79 19.01
C GLU A 13 -22.98 -4.80 17.52
N GLU A 14 -23.80 -3.87 17.05
CA GLU A 14 -24.33 -3.89 15.66
C GLU A 14 -23.24 -3.92 14.59
N SER A 15 -22.14 -3.18 14.77
CA SER A 15 -21.02 -3.18 13.82
C SER A 15 -20.34 -4.54 13.77
N VAL A 16 -20.17 -5.20 14.91
CA VAL A 16 -19.59 -6.53 15.01
C VAL A 16 -20.49 -7.58 14.39
N LEU A 17 -21.81 -7.48 14.64
CA LEU A 17 -22.82 -8.37 14.01
C LEU A 17 -22.88 -8.21 12.49
N ARG A 18 -22.43 -7.07 11.97
CA ARG A 18 -22.21 -6.82 10.53
C ARG A 18 -20.79 -7.15 10.08
N LEU A 19 -20.03 -7.91 10.87
CA LEU A 19 -18.68 -8.39 10.58
C LEU A 19 -17.63 -7.27 10.40
N HIS A 20 -17.88 -6.08 10.97
CA HIS A 20 -16.84 -5.04 11.01
C HIS A 20 -15.75 -5.41 12.03
N PRO A 21 -14.46 -5.45 11.66
CA PRO A 21 -13.42 -6.01 12.52
C PRO A 21 -12.94 -5.06 13.63
N TRP A 22 -13.38 -3.80 13.64
CA TRP A 22 -12.94 -2.83 14.64
C TRP A 22 -14.02 -2.54 15.68
N ILE A 23 -13.61 -2.57 16.94
CA ILE A 23 -14.42 -2.12 18.06
C ILE A 23 -13.81 -0.82 18.61
N PHE A 24 -14.59 0.25 18.53
CA PHE A 24 -14.16 1.55 19.02
C PHE A 24 -14.28 1.65 20.54
N SER A 25 -13.38 2.41 21.19
CA SER A 25 -13.35 2.57 22.65
C SER A 25 -14.65 3.09 23.24
N GLY A 26 -15.39 3.92 22.50
CA GLY A 26 -16.71 4.40 22.92
C GLY A 26 -17.79 3.32 23.03
N ALA A 27 -17.59 2.14 22.42
CA ALA A 27 -18.49 1.00 22.51
C ALA A 27 -18.24 0.12 23.75
N VAL A 28 -17.08 0.21 24.40
CA VAL A 28 -16.69 -0.61 25.55
C VAL A 28 -17.44 -0.15 26.80
N ALA A 29 -18.11 -1.09 27.50
CA ALA A 29 -18.75 -0.85 28.78
C ALA A 29 -17.82 -1.14 29.96
N ARG A 30 -17.17 -2.32 29.95
CA ARG A 30 -16.22 -2.74 30.98
C ARG A 30 -15.21 -3.73 30.41
N ILE A 31 -14.10 -3.85 31.12
CA ILE A 31 -13.03 -4.82 30.83
C ILE A 31 -12.85 -5.65 32.09
N ASP A 32 -13.01 -6.96 32.00
CA ASP A 32 -12.77 -7.89 33.08
C ASP A 32 -11.36 -8.48 32.92
N GLY A 33 -10.57 -8.41 33.95
CA GLY A 33 -9.13 -8.60 33.93
C GLY A 33 -8.42 -7.27 33.63
N GLN A 34 -7.14 -7.30 33.52
CA GLN A 34 -6.31 -6.13 33.16
C GLN A 34 -5.43 -6.51 31.96
N PRO A 35 -6.02 -6.59 30.75
CA PRO A 35 -5.22 -6.97 29.58
C PRO A 35 -4.13 -5.93 29.31
N GLU A 36 -2.92 -6.41 29.10
CA GLU A 36 -1.86 -5.58 28.55
C GLU A 36 -2.20 -5.17 27.10
N GLU A 37 -1.65 -4.07 26.66
CA GLU A 37 -1.83 -3.65 25.28
C GLU A 37 -1.26 -4.70 24.32
N GLY A 38 -2.05 -5.10 23.32
CA GLY A 38 -1.69 -6.18 22.39
C GLY A 38 -2.15 -7.57 22.82
N ALA A 39 -2.66 -7.75 24.06
CA ALA A 39 -3.17 -9.03 24.52
C ALA A 39 -4.37 -9.50 23.70
N VAL A 40 -4.49 -10.84 23.57
CA VAL A 40 -5.70 -11.47 23.02
C VAL A 40 -6.83 -11.36 24.05
N VAL A 41 -8.01 -10.94 23.58
CA VAL A 41 -9.21 -10.76 24.42
C VAL A 41 -10.43 -11.37 23.75
N GLU A 42 -11.38 -11.83 24.56
CA GLU A 42 -12.73 -12.17 24.12
C GLU A 42 -13.65 -10.97 24.24
N VAL A 43 -14.53 -10.78 23.26
CA VAL A 43 -15.50 -9.68 23.25
C VAL A 43 -16.91 -10.22 23.35
N PHE A 44 -17.69 -9.63 24.27
CA PHE A 44 -19.05 -10.01 24.57
C PHE A 44 -20.02 -8.85 24.37
N ALA A 45 -21.23 -9.17 23.92
CA ALA A 45 -22.35 -8.26 23.96
C ALA A 45 -22.81 -8.01 25.42
N ALA A 46 -23.67 -7.01 25.61
CA ALA A 46 -24.21 -6.69 26.94
C ALA A 46 -25.02 -7.84 27.58
N ASP A 47 -25.62 -8.72 26.76
CA ASP A 47 -26.37 -9.91 27.17
C ASP A 47 -25.49 -11.12 27.49
N GLY A 48 -24.16 -11.00 27.38
CA GLY A 48 -23.19 -12.06 27.64
C GLY A 48 -22.89 -13.00 26.47
N ARG A 49 -23.43 -12.74 25.30
CA ARG A 49 -23.15 -13.50 24.07
C ARG A 49 -21.75 -13.15 23.56
N LEU A 50 -20.92 -14.16 23.23
CA LEU A 50 -19.63 -13.97 22.60
C LEU A 50 -19.81 -13.36 21.19
N LEU A 51 -19.00 -12.36 20.87
CA LEU A 51 -18.97 -11.67 19.58
C LEU A 51 -17.72 -11.96 18.78
N GLY A 52 -16.66 -12.41 19.44
CA GLY A 52 -15.39 -12.75 18.77
C GLY A 52 -14.17 -12.61 19.66
N VAL A 53 -13.01 -12.87 19.05
CA VAL A 53 -11.68 -12.83 19.67
C VAL A 53 -10.78 -11.89 18.89
N GLY A 54 -9.97 -11.07 19.56
CA GLY A 54 -9.09 -10.11 18.90
C GLY A 54 -8.01 -9.53 19.80
N HIS A 55 -7.26 -8.59 19.28
CA HIS A 55 -6.22 -7.88 20.00
C HIS A 55 -6.74 -6.60 20.64
N TYR A 56 -6.50 -6.46 21.95
CA TYR A 56 -6.76 -5.22 22.70
C TYR A 56 -5.72 -4.14 22.37
N GLN A 57 -6.16 -2.90 22.27
CA GLN A 57 -5.27 -1.76 22.05
C GLN A 57 -5.79 -0.50 22.77
N ILE A 58 -4.87 0.28 23.34
CA ILE A 58 -5.18 1.57 23.93
C ILE A 58 -5.32 2.62 22.82
N GLY A 59 -6.51 3.23 22.68
CA GLY A 59 -6.76 4.22 21.66
C GLY A 59 -8.21 4.26 21.19
N SER A 60 -8.45 4.87 20.04
CA SER A 60 -9.79 4.97 19.45
C SER A 60 -10.36 3.62 19.01
N ILE A 61 -9.52 2.74 18.49
CA ILE A 61 -9.86 1.34 18.16
C ILE A 61 -9.40 0.48 19.33
N ALA A 62 -10.35 0.08 20.19
CA ALA A 62 -10.04 -0.67 21.40
C ALA A 62 -9.79 -2.16 21.15
N VAL A 63 -10.43 -2.75 20.13
CA VAL A 63 -10.15 -4.15 19.73
C VAL A 63 -10.16 -4.25 18.21
N ARG A 64 -9.19 -5.02 17.71
CA ARG A 64 -9.18 -5.52 16.33
C ARG A 64 -9.48 -7.01 16.35
N LEU A 65 -10.67 -7.39 15.87
CA LEU A 65 -11.13 -8.78 15.86
C LEU A 65 -10.34 -9.59 14.81
N LEU A 66 -9.84 -10.72 15.27
CA LEU A 66 -9.18 -11.77 14.45
C LEU A 66 -10.19 -12.83 13.99
N ALA A 67 -11.22 -13.07 14.81
CA ALA A 67 -12.31 -13.98 14.51
C ALA A 67 -13.61 -13.48 15.15
N PHE A 68 -14.75 -13.83 14.54
CA PHE A 68 -16.11 -13.52 15.01
C PHE A 68 -16.75 -14.69 15.76
N ASP A 69 -16.00 -15.76 15.94
CA ASP A 69 -16.37 -16.97 16.67
C ASP A 69 -15.37 -17.25 17.79
N GLU A 70 -15.68 -18.23 18.64
CA GLU A 70 -14.75 -18.77 19.64
C GLU A 70 -13.58 -19.45 18.92
N VAL A 71 -12.36 -18.99 19.19
CA VAL A 71 -11.14 -19.53 18.60
C VAL A 71 -9.96 -19.37 19.54
N THR A 72 -9.05 -20.33 19.53
CA THR A 72 -7.74 -20.21 20.17
C THR A 72 -6.76 -19.58 19.17
N ILE A 73 -6.11 -18.50 19.58
CA ILE A 73 -5.07 -17.85 18.78
C ILE A 73 -3.75 -18.56 19.07
N ASP A 74 -3.46 -19.55 18.27
CA ASP A 74 -2.27 -20.39 18.34
C ASP A 74 -1.56 -20.49 16.99
N HIS A 75 -0.56 -21.35 16.89
CA HIS A 75 0.18 -21.57 15.63
C HIS A 75 -0.72 -22.01 14.49
N ALA A 76 -1.67 -22.91 14.75
CA ALA A 76 -2.60 -23.41 13.73
C ALA A 76 -3.49 -22.29 13.19
N PHE A 77 -3.93 -21.37 14.05
CA PHE A 77 -4.68 -20.18 13.64
C PHE A 77 -3.88 -19.31 12.67
N TRP A 78 -2.63 -18.98 13.01
CA TRP A 78 -1.78 -18.16 12.13
C TRP A 78 -1.52 -18.84 10.80
N LEU A 79 -1.21 -20.14 10.82
CA LEU A 79 -0.97 -20.92 9.61
C LEU A 79 -2.20 -20.96 8.70
N ASP A 80 -3.40 -21.14 9.24
CA ASP A 80 -4.65 -21.15 8.46
C ASP A 80 -4.92 -19.78 7.80
N ARG A 81 -4.75 -18.69 8.56
CA ARG A 81 -4.94 -17.32 8.04
C ARG A 81 -3.96 -17.00 6.93
N LEU A 82 -2.67 -17.32 7.11
CA LEU A 82 -1.64 -17.10 6.11
C LEU A 82 -1.87 -17.98 4.87
N ARG A 83 -2.31 -19.23 5.05
CA ARG A 83 -2.66 -20.12 3.95
C ARG A 83 -3.83 -19.58 3.13
N SER A 84 -4.86 -19.06 3.79
CA SER A 84 -5.99 -18.40 3.10
C SER A 84 -5.53 -17.21 2.25
N ALA A 85 -4.67 -16.34 2.81
CA ALA A 85 -4.11 -15.20 2.09
C ALA A 85 -3.23 -15.64 0.91
N TYR A 86 -2.38 -16.64 1.11
CA TYR A 86 -1.50 -17.18 0.08
C TYR A 86 -2.29 -17.84 -1.07
N ASN A 87 -3.31 -18.66 -0.77
CA ASN A 87 -4.17 -19.27 -1.78
C ASN A 87 -4.84 -18.24 -2.69
N LEU A 88 -5.24 -17.08 -2.14
CA LEU A 88 -5.75 -15.97 -2.95
C LEU A 88 -4.68 -15.47 -3.93
N ARG A 89 -3.43 -15.28 -3.50
CA ARG A 89 -2.34 -14.82 -4.38
C ARG A 89 -1.98 -15.85 -5.45
N GLN A 90 -2.04 -17.12 -5.12
CA GLN A 90 -1.88 -18.20 -6.12
C GLN A 90 -3.02 -18.19 -7.15
N MET A 91 -4.27 -18.05 -6.71
CA MET A 91 -5.43 -17.92 -7.62
C MET A 91 -5.31 -16.70 -8.54
N LEU A 92 -4.71 -15.59 -8.05
CA LEU A 92 -4.45 -14.40 -8.83
C LEU A 92 -3.22 -14.52 -9.77
N GLY A 93 -2.50 -15.63 -9.74
CA GLY A 93 -1.32 -15.86 -10.57
C GLY A 93 -0.12 -14.98 -10.19
N LEU A 94 0.02 -14.60 -8.91
CA LEU A 94 1.06 -13.66 -8.47
C LEU A 94 2.33 -14.35 -7.93
N ASP A 95 2.25 -15.62 -7.60
CA ASP A 95 3.36 -16.43 -7.10
C ASP A 95 3.89 -17.37 -8.21
N HIS A 96 4.36 -16.79 -9.29
CA HIS A 96 4.83 -17.52 -10.48
C HIS A 96 6.18 -17.02 -10.99
N ALA A 97 7.26 -17.30 -10.25
CA ALA A 97 8.61 -17.08 -10.75
C ALA A 97 8.85 -17.93 -12.03
N PRO A 98 9.61 -17.40 -13.02
CA PRO A 98 10.34 -16.13 -12.97
C PRO A 98 9.55 -14.90 -13.40
N GLU A 99 8.28 -15.02 -13.83
CA GLU A 99 7.50 -13.91 -14.38
C GLU A 99 7.05 -12.93 -13.29
N ASN A 100 6.72 -13.44 -12.08
CA ASN A 100 6.31 -12.59 -10.96
C ASN A 100 6.63 -13.25 -9.62
N ASP A 101 7.37 -12.54 -8.78
CA ASP A 101 7.68 -12.89 -7.40
C ASP A 101 7.57 -11.68 -6.46
N THR A 102 6.92 -10.61 -6.95
CA THR A 102 6.71 -9.35 -6.23
C THR A 102 5.22 -9.12 -6.04
N TYR A 103 4.73 -9.25 -4.79
CA TYR A 103 3.30 -9.09 -4.48
C TYR A 103 3.06 -8.88 -2.98
N ARG A 104 1.89 -8.32 -2.63
CA ARG A 104 1.42 -8.28 -1.25
C ARG A 104 0.79 -9.61 -0.85
N LEU A 105 1.43 -10.31 0.08
CA LEU A 105 0.92 -11.57 0.62
C LEU A 105 -0.18 -11.36 1.64
N VAL A 106 -0.07 -10.34 2.51
CA VAL A 106 -1.07 -10.03 3.53
C VAL A 106 -1.39 -8.54 3.51
N TYR A 107 -2.67 -8.21 3.42
CA TYR A 107 -3.21 -6.85 3.46
C TYR A 107 -4.25 -6.70 4.58
N GLY A 108 -3.80 -6.67 5.82
CA GLY A 108 -4.56 -6.32 7.00
C GLY A 108 -5.94 -6.97 7.11
N GLU A 109 -6.93 -6.14 7.28
CA GLU A 109 -8.34 -6.51 7.45
C GLU A 109 -8.92 -7.25 6.24
N GLY A 110 -8.41 -6.98 5.05
CA GLY A 110 -8.81 -7.67 3.83
C GLY A 110 -8.48 -9.17 3.84
N ASP A 111 -7.39 -9.54 4.51
CA ASP A 111 -6.97 -10.93 4.71
C ASP A 111 -7.34 -11.48 6.10
N ARG A 112 -8.20 -10.79 6.86
CA ARG A 112 -8.60 -11.14 8.23
C ARG A 112 -7.41 -11.21 9.22
N LEU A 113 -6.37 -10.41 8.96
CA LEU A 113 -5.19 -10.22 9.80
C LEU A 113 -5.01 -8.71 10.11
N PRO A 114 -5.96 -8.10 10.84
CA PRO A 114 -6.04 -6.66 11.00
C PRO A 114 -4.76 -6.06 11.58
N GLY A 115 -4.18 -5.12 10.84
CA GLY A 115 -2.95 -4.46 11.22
C GLY A 115 -1.66 -5.23 10.86
N LEU A 116 -1.73 -6.25 10.01
CA LEU A 116 -0.56 -6.95 9.46
C LEU A 116 -0.41 -6.68 7.96
N VAL A 117 0.79 -6.35 7.54
CA VAL A 117 1.17 -6.25 6.13
C VAL A 117 2.38 -7.14 5.87
N ILE A 118 2.35 -7.92 4.80
CA ILE A 118 3.50 -8.72 4.34
C ILE A 118 3.62 -8.56 2.83
N ASP A 119 4.78 -8.08 2.36
CA ASP A 119 5.14 -8.05 0.96
C ASP A 119 6.21 -9.12 0.66
N MET A 120 6.04 -9.82 -0.45
CA MET A 120 7.01 -10.79 -0.96
C MET A 120 7.87 -10.15 -2.04
N TYR A 121 9.16 -10.36 -1.95
CA TYR A 121 10.19 -9.97 -2.92
C TYR A 121 11.11 -11.15 -3.16
N ALA A 122 10.86 -11.90 -4.21
CA ALA A 122 11.50 -13.19 -4.51
C ALA A 122 11.42 -14.14 -3.30
N ASP A 123 12.53 -14.44 -2.64
CA ASP A 123 12.65 -15.35 -1.50
C ASP A 123 12.56 -14.64 -0.13
N THR A 124 12.30 -13.34 -0.10
CA THR A 124 12.28 -12.54 1.12
C THR A 124 10.90 -11.93 1.38
N ALA A 125 10.40 -12.12 2.60
CA ALA A 125 9.19 -11.46 3.09
C ALA A 125 9.56 -10.20 3.90
N VAL A 126 8.91 -9.07 3.61
CA VAL A 126 8.99 -7.86 4.43
C VAL A 126 7.69 -7.68 5.20
N MET A 127 7.76 -7.82 6.52
CA MET A 127 6.62 -7.79 7.43
C MET A 127 6.51 -6.46 8.15
N GLN A 128 5.32 -5.88 8.20
CA GLN A 128 5.00 -4.70 9.00
C GLN A 128 3.81 -4.96 9.92
N ALA A 129 3.94 -4.59 11.19
CA ALA A 129 2.85 -4.50 12.13
C ALA A 129 2.38 -3.05 12.27
N HIS A 130 1.06 -2.85 12.23
CA HIS A 130 0.38 -1.57 12.44
C HIS A 130 -0.44 -1.56 13.75
N SER A 131 -0.31 -2.60 14.56
CA SER A 131 -0.93 -2.75 15.87
C SER A 131 -0.01 -3.47 16.83
N VAL A 132 -0.20 -3.20 18.14
CA VAL A 132 0.63 -3.81 19.20
C VAL A 132 0.45 -5.32 19.24
N GLY A 133 -0.78 -5.81 19.05
CA GLY A 133 -1.02 -7.26 19.03
C GLY A 133 -0.30 -7.98 17.89
N MET A 134 -0.25 -7.41 16.69
CA MET A 134 0.52 -7.98 15.58
C MET A 134 2.03 -7.89 15.80
N HIS A 135 2.49 -6.82 16.50
CA HIS A 135 3.88 -6.74 16.93
C HIS A 135 4.25 -7.90 17.88
N HIS A 136 3.42 -8.17 18.88
CA HIS A 136 3.67 -9.28 19.82
C HIS A 136 3.63 -10.63 19.12
N ALA A 137 2.71 -10.85 18.19
CA ALA A 137 2.56 -12.10 17.44
C ALA A 137 3.60 -12.28 16.31
N ARG A 138 4.48 -11.33 16.04
CA ARG A 138 5.37 -11.34 14.85
C ARG A 138 6.23 -12.60 14.71
N ARG A 139 6.68 -13.20 15.81
CA ARG A 139 7.51 -14.41 15.80
C ARG A 139 6.70 -15.66 15.48
N ASP A 140 5.48 -15.77 16.04
CA ASP A 140 4.56 -16.87 15.75
C ASP A 140 4.11 -16.82 14.30
N ILE A 141 3.79 -15.61 13.80
CA ILE A 141 3.45 -15.37 12.39
C ILE A 141 4.64 -15.73 11.47
N ALA A 142 5.87 -15.34 11.84
CA ALA A 142 7.07 -15.69 11.08
C ALA A 142 7.31 -17.21 11.02
N THR A 143 7.09 -17.92 12.14
CA THR A 143 7.19 -19.37 12.20
C THR A 143 6.14 -20.05 11.29
N ALA A 144 4.88 -19.61 11.36
CA ALA A 144 3.81 -20.13 10.51
C ALA A 144 4.06 -19.82 9.01
N LEU A 145 4.60 -18.63 8.70
CA LEU A 145 4.95 -18.27 7.34
C LEU A 145 6.08 -19.13 6.78
N ARG A 146 7.12 -19.43 7.59
CA ARG A 146 8.20 -20.35 7.21
C ARG A 146 7.67 -21.76 6.97
N GLU A 147 6.77 -22.25 7.81
CA GLU A 147 6.13 -23.55 7.59
C GLU A 147 5.33 -23.58 6.29
N LEU A 148 4.54 -22.54 6.02
CA LEU A 148 3.70 -22.45 4.83
C LEU A 148 4.50 -22.43 3.53
N LEU A 149 5.56 -21.62 3.47
CA LEU A 149 6.32 -21.38 2.23
C LEU A 149 7.53 -22.31 2.07
N GLY A 150 7.97 -22.95 3.16
CA GLY A 150 9.10 -23.89 3.13
C GLY A 150 10.38 -23.23 2.62
N ASP A 151 11.13 -23.95 1.79
CA ASP A 151 12.44 -23.51 1.27
C ASP A 151 12.36 -22.34 0.27
N ARG A 152 11.18 -21.98 -0.17
CA ARG A 152 10.97 -20.77 -1.02
C ARG A 152 11.14 -19.47 -0.24
N LEU A 153 11.08 -19.52 1.09
CA LEU A 153 11.28 -18.36 1.97
C LEU A 153 12.65 -18.44 2.65
N GLN A 154 13.59 -17.59 2.27
CA GLN A 154 14.94 -17.57 2.82
C GLN A 154 15.09 -16.54 3.93
N ALA A 155 14.35 -15.43 3.87
CA ALA A 155 14.43 -14.39 4.89
C ALA A 155 13.07 -13.76 5.20
N ILE A 156 12.91 -13.32 6.45
CA ILE A 156 11.81 -12.47 6.90
C ILE A 156 12.41 -11.24 7.58
N TYR A 157 12.20 -10.06 6.99
CA TYR A 157 12.61 -8.80 7.57
C TYR A 157 11.39 -8.09 8.19
N TYR A 158 11.45 -7.85 9.49
CA TYR A 158 10.43 -7.10 10.22
C TYR A 158 10.78 -5.61 10.21
N LYS A 159 9.92 -4.79 9.63
CA LYS A 159 10.12 -3.35 9.43
C LYS A 159 8.96 -2.55 9.99
N SER A 160 8.95 -2.29 11.28
CA SER A 160 7.80 -1.68 11.96
C SER A 160 8.11 -0.46 12.82
N ASP A 161 9.35 0.01 12.82
CA ASP A 161 9.74 1.20 13.58
C ASP A 161 8.86 2.41 13.28
N GLY A 162 8.54 2.64 12.02
CA GLY A 162 7.69 3.75 11.56
C GLY A 162 6.19 3.47 11.45
N THR A 163 5.71 2.24 11.78
CA THR A 163 4.30 1.82 11.56
C THR A 163 3.53 1.51 12.83
N LEU A 164 4.22 1.25 13.93
CA LEU A 164 3.60 0.98 15.23
C LEU A 164 2.99 2.25 15.86
N PRO A 165 1.94 2.12 16.66
CA PRO A 165 1.36 3.25 17.35
C PRO A 165 2.38 3.93 18.27
N PHE A 166 2.66 5.19 18.03
CA PHE A 166 3.66 5.97 18.80
C PHE A 166 3.43 5.96 20.31
N LYS A 167 2.16 5.91 20.74
CA LYS A 167 1.77 5.91 22.17
C LYS A 167 2.04 4.59 22.89
N ALA A 168 2.31 3.52 22.16
CA ALA A 168 2.56 2.20 22.75
C ALA A 168 3.92 2.12 23.47
N ALA A 169 4.81 3.08 23.22
CA ALA A 169 6.15 3.17 23.83
C ALA A 169 6.92 1.82 23.80
N LEU A 170 6.76 1.08 22.70
CA LEU A 170 7.39 -0.22 22.51
C LEU A 170 8.88 -0.03 22.27
N ASP A 171 9.68 -0.77 23.01
CA ASP A 171 11.12 -0.90 22.73
C ASP A 171 11.29 -1.92 21.60
N HIS A 172 11.44 -1.44 20.39
CA HIS A 172 11.55 -2.28 19.19
C HIS A 172 12.55 -1.68 18.21
N THR A 173 13.16 -2.55 17.44
CA THR A 173 14.01 -2.22 16.29
C THR A 173 13.60 -3.09 15.12
N ASP A 174 13.80 -2.57 13.91
CA ASP A 174 13.67 -3.39 12.71
C ASP A 174 14.70 -4.52 12.73
N GLU A 175 14.27 -5.76 12.48
CA GLU A 175 15.09 -6.96 12.65
C GLU A 175 14.81 -8.04 11.61
N TYR A 176 15.74 -8.96 11.38
CA TYR A 176 15.45 -10.20 10.69
C TYR A 176 14.86 -11.22 11.67
N LEU A 177 13.63 -11.69 11.39
CA LEU A 177 12.98 -12.76 12.16
C LEU A 177 13.37 -14.16 11.67
N LEU A 178 13.79 -14.26 10.41
CA LEU A 178 14.27 -15.47 9.78
C LEU A 178 15.41 -15.12 8.81
N GLY A 179 16.44 -15.94 8.78
CA GLY A 179 17.54 -15.79 7.83
C GLY A 179 18.20 -14.41 7.87
N ARG A 180 18.94 -14.10 6.86
CA ARG A 180 19.51 -12.77 6.61
C ARG A 180 19.88 -12.66 5.14
N TYR A 181 19.42 -11.64 4.47
CA TYR A 181 19.94 -11.32 3.17
C TYR A 181 21.31 -10.64 3.34
N SER A 182 22.36 -11.31 2.88
CA SER A 182 23.74 -10.86 2.99
C SER A 182 24.38 -10.52 1.63
N GLY A 183 23.60 -10.66 0.56
CA GLY A 183 24.03 -10.35 -0.81
C GLY A 183 24.06 -8.85 -1.10
N GLY A 184 24.45 -8.49 -2.33
CA GLY A 184 24.47 -7.11 -2.81
C GLY A 184 23.08 -6.52 -2.96
N GLU A 185 22.65 -6.28 -4.18
CA GLU A 185 21.28 -5.82 -4.47
C GLU A 185 20.31 -6.99 -4.46
N HIS A 186 19.20 -6.83 -3.74
CA HIS A 186 18.09 -7.77 -3.83
C HIS A 186 17.23 -7.44 -5.06
N LEU A 187 17.15 -8.39 -5.97
CA LEU A 187 16.36 -8.28 -7.20
C LEU A 187 15.06 -9.07 -7.06
N ALA A 188 13.95 -8.45 -7.41
CA ALA A 188 12.67 -9.10 -7.52
C ALA A 188 12.03 -8.79 -8.87
N THR A 189 11.09 -9.65 -9.30
CA THR A 189 10.49 -9.59 -10.62
C THR A 189 9.01 -9.25 -10.52
N GLU A 190 8.58 -8.29 -11.33
CA GLU A 190 7.17 -7.95 -11.51
C GLU A 190 6.83 -8.04 -13.00
N ARG A 191 6.00 -9.02 -13.38
CA ARG A 191 5.59 -9.24 -14.79
C ARG A 191 6.78 -9.29 -15.78
N GLY A 192 7.82 -10.02 -15.41
CA GLY A 192 9.03 -10.17 -16.23
C GLY A 192 10.00 -8.98 -16.18
N LEU A 193 9.68 -7.89 -15.48
CA LEU A 193 10.58 -6.76 -15.27
C LEU A 193 11.28 -6.90 -13.91
N ARG A 194 12.58 -6.61 -13.88
CA ARG A 194 13.42 -6.73 -12.69
C ARG A 194 13.56 -5.40 -11.97
N PHE A 195 13.46 -5.44 -10.65
CA PHE A 195 13.59 -4.27 -9.78
C PHE A 195 14.54 -4.54 -8.62
N GLY A 196 15.43 -3.59 -8.35
CA GLY A 196 16.20 -3.54 -7.12
C GLY A 196 15.32 -3.09 -5.95
N ILE A 197 15.23 -3.90 -4.91
CA ILE A 197 14.40 -3.64 -3.74
C ILE A 197 15.28 -3.29 -2.53
N ASP A 198 15.05 -2.13 -1.94
CA ASP A 198 15.73 -1.69 -0.72
C ASP A 198 14.73 -1.60 0.43
N TRP A 199 14.46 -2.71 1.12
CA TRP A 199 13.57 -2.69 2.30
C TRP A 199 14.25 -2.10 3.53
N LEU A 200 15.58 -2.06 3.62
CA LEU A 200 16.28 -1.52 4.79
C LEU A 200 16.15 0.00 4.89
N LYS A 201 16.40 0.71 3.78
CA LYS A 201 16.44 2.17 3.73
C LYS A 201 15.37 2.79 2.83
N GLY A 202 14.63 1.97 2.09
CA GLY A 202 13.54 2.39 1.20
C GLY A 202 12.27 2.76 1.98
N GLN A 203 11.36 3.43 1.30
CA GLN A 203 10.04 3.75 1.85
C GLN A 203 9.19 2.49 2.00
N LYS A 204 8.30 2.47 3.00
CA LYS A 204 7.40 1.35 3.27
C LYS A 204 8.18 0.03 3.36
N THR A 205 7.79 -0.95 2.55
CA THR A 205 8.44 -2.25 2.43
C THR A 205 9.58 -2.30 1.41
N GLY A 206 9.84 -1.20 0.68
CA GLY A 206 10.91 -1.08 -0.32
C GLY A 206 10.45 -0.83 -1.74
N PHE A 207 9.23 -1.25 -2.09
CA PHE A 207 8.60 -1.06 -3.40
C PHE A 207 7.10 -0.81 -3.27
N PHE A 208 6.47 -0.13 -4.23
CA PHE A 208 5.04 0.12 -4.24
C PHE A 208 4.30 -0.92 -5.09
N VAL A 209 4.07 -2.10 -4.50
CA VAL A 209 3.37 -3.22 -5.17
C VAL A 209 1.89 -2.90 -5.48
N ASP A 210 1.32 -1.93 -4.78
CA ASP A 210 -0.06 -1.47 -4.96
C ASP A 210 -0.32 -0.77 -6.31
N GLN A 211 0.72 -0.35 -7.02
CA GLN A 211 0.62 0.27 -8.34
C GLN A 211 0.82 -0.70 -9.52
N ARG A 212 0.99 -2.01 -9.28
CA ARG A 212 1.31 -3.00 -10.33
C ARG A 212 0.35 -2.97 -11.51
N GLU A 213 -0.97 -3.02 -11.25
CA GLU A 213 -1.96 -3.03 -12.33
C GLU A 213 -2.08 -1.67 -13.03
N ASN A 214 -1.84 -0.59 -12.31
CA ASN A 214 -1.81 0.76 -12.88
C ASN A 214 -0.58 0.95 -13.77
N ARG A 215 0.59 0.38 -13.40
CA ARG A 215 1.77 0.33 -14.25
C ARG A 215 1.52 -0.45 -15.54
N ARG A 216 0.87 -1.62 -15.42
CA ARG A 216 0.48 -2.42 -16.59
C ARG A 216 -0.46 -1.68 -17.53
N LEU A 217 -1.43 -0.97 -16.97
CA LEU A 217 -2.34 -0.16 -17.80
C LEU A 217 -1.59 0.98 -18.50
N LEU A 218 -0.69 1.67 -17.82
CA LEU A 218 0.14 2.73 -18.38
C LEU A 218 0.96 2.23 -19.56
N GLU A 219 1.54 1.03 -19.47
CA GLU A 219 2.30 0.39 -20.56
C GLU A 219 1.52 0.37 -21.88
N GLN A 220 0.20 0.12 -21.83
CA GLN A 220 -0.66 0.08 -23.01
C GLN A 220 -0.84 1.46 -23.67
N TYR A 221 -0.61 2.54 -22.92
CA TYR A 221 -0.71 3.91 -23.41
C TYR A 221 0.64 4.51 -23.79
N ALA A 222 1.76 3.82 -23.58
CA ALA A 222 3.09 4.42 -23.67
C ALA A 222 3.68 4.46 -25.10
N SER A 223 3.18 3.62 -26.03
CA SER A 223 3.76 3.46 -27.38
C SER A 223 3.88 4.78 -28.12
N ASP A 224 5.09 5.08 -28.61
CA ASP A 224 5.49 6.27 -29.38
C ASP A 224 5.18 7.62 -28.67
N ARG A 225 5.13 7.61 -27.33
CA ARG A 225 4.86 8.80 -26.52
C ARG A 225 6.10 9.31 -25.80
N THR A 226 6.17 10.63 -25.61
CA THR A 226 7.08 11.25 -24.65
C THR A 226 6.41 11.27 -23.28
N VAL A 227 6.98 10.54 -22.33
CA VAL A 227 6.40 10.24 -21.01
C VAL A 227 7.10 11.06 -19.93
N LEU A 228 6.31 11.64 -19.01
CA LEU A 228 6.79 12.29 -17.79
C LEU A 228 6.26 11.55 -16.56
N ASN A 229 7.15 10.92 -15.81
CA ASN A 229 6.84 10.26 -14.55
C ASN A 229 7.27 11.15 -13.37
N MET A 230 6.30 11.81 -12.74
CA MET A 230 6.51 12.66 -11.57
C MET A 230 6.37 11.85 -10.28
N PHE A 231 7.19 12.16 -9.26
CA PHE A 231 7.28 11.38 -8.01
C PHE A 231 7.68 9.93 -8.30
N CYS A 232 8.71 9.77 -9.14
CA CYS A 232 9.01 8.47 -9.76
C CYS A 232 9.50 7.41 -8.76
N TYR A 233 9.95 7.79 -7.56
CA TYR A 233 10.53 6.91 -6.54
C TYR A 233 11.60 5.97 -7.15
N THR A 234 11.31 4.67 -7.26
CA THR A 234 12.21 3.66 -7.85
C THR A 234 11.97 3.44 -9.35
N GLY A 235 11.19 4.27 -10.01
CA GLY A 235 10.98 4.26 -11.44
C GLY A 235 10.04 3.19 -11.98
N GLY A 236 9.18 2.59 -11.13
CA GLY A 236 8.29 1.52 -11.57
C GLY A 236 7.47 1.88 -12.82
N PHE A 237 6.82 3.04 -12.86
CA PHE A 237 6.10 3.50 -14.05
C PHE A 237 7.01 3.75 -15.24
N SER A 238 8.23 4.26 -15.03
CA SER A 238 9.19 4.54 -16.10
C SER A 238 9.63 3.27 -16.82
N VAL A 239 9.95 2.20 -16.04
CA VAL A 239 10.34 0.90 -16.60
C VAL A 239 9.21 0.30 -17.46
N TYR A 240 7.95 0.40 -16.99
CA TYR A 240 6.79 -0.05 -17.76
C TYR A 240 6.55 0.81 -19.00
N ALA A 241 6.75 2.14 -18.93
CA ALA A 241 6.65 3.02 -20.08
C ALA A 241 7.69 2.67 -21.16
N MET A 242 8.95 2.38 -20.74
CA MET A 242 10.01 1.92 -21.63
C MET A 242 9.64 0.62 -22.36
N ARG A 243 9.14 -0.39 -21.61
CA ARG A 243 8.68 -1.66 -22.20
C ARG A 243 7.49 -1.46 -23.14
N GLY A 244 6.59 -0.52 -22.82
CA GLY A 244 5.45 -0.15 -23.67
C GLY A 244 5.81 0.60 -24.94
N GLY A 245 7.11 0.81 -25.22
CA GLY A 245 7.57 1.45 -26.46
C GLY A 245 7.51 2.98 -26.42
N ALA A 246 7.64 3.60 -25.27
CA ALA A 246 7.77 5.05 -25.18
C ALA A 246 8.96 5.55 -25.99
N ARG A 247 8.78 6.68 -26.69
CA ARG A 247 9.83 7.35 -27.46
C ARG A 247 10.88 8.01 -26.57
N ALA A 248 10.45 8.57 -25.46
CA ALA A 248 11.30 9.13 -24.42
C ALA A 248 10.59 9.06 -23.07
N VAL A 249 11.35 8.84 -21.99
CA VAL A 249 10.83 8.79 -20.62
C VAL A 249 11.66 9.70 -19.73
N HIS A 250 11.00 10.67 -19.09
CA HIS A 250 11.59 11.53 -18.09
C HIS A 250 11.02 11.19 -16.72
N SER A 251 11.92 10.91 -15.78
CA SER A 251 11.58 10.60 -14.37
C SER A 251 11.99 11.75 -13.47
N VAL A 252 11.12 12.17 -12.58
CA VAL A 252 11.38 13.28 -11.66
C VAL A 252 11.04 12.87 -10.23
N ASP A 253 11.98 13.07 -9.32
CA ASP A 253 11.77 12.94 -7.88
C ASP A 253 12.68 13.94 -7.15
N SER A 254 12.25 14.45 -6.01
CA SER A 254 13.07 15.35 -5.20
C SER A 254 14.25 14.65 -4.52
N SER A 255 14.19 13.32 -4.38
CA SER A 255 15.22 12.49 -3.76
C SER A 255 16.23 12.01 -4.79
N SER A 256 17.48 12.45 -4.67
CA SER A 256 18.59 11.94 -5.51
C SER A 256 18.78 10.42 -5.38
N LYS A 257 18.51 9.86 -4.19
CA LYS A 257 18.53 8.40 -3.98
C LYS A 257 17.45 7.70 -4.81
N ALA A 258 16.24 8.25 -4.86
CA ALA A 258 15.13 7.72 -5.66
C ALA A 258 15.47 7.77 -7.17
N VAL A 259 16.03 8.88 -7.61
CA VAL A 259 16.50 9.06 -9.00
C VAL A 259 17.57 8.03 -9.36
N SER A 260 18.59 7.82 -8.53
CA SER A 260 19.62 6.80 -8.77
C SER A 260 19.06 5.38 -8.83
N LEU A 261 18.06 5.06 -7.97
CA LEU A 261 17.37 3.77 -8.03
C LEU A 261 16.52 3.62 -9.31
N THR A 262 15.92 4.71 -9.78
CA THR A 262 15.18 4.74 -11.06
C THR A 262 16.11 4.45 -12.24
N GLU A 263 17.24 5.15 -12.35
CA GLU A 263 18.25 4.93 -13.39
C GLU A 263 18.74 3.49 -13.39
N ARG A 264 19.01 2.95 -12.21
CA ARG A 264 19.42 1.56 -12.03
C ARG A 264 18.36 0.57 -12.48
N ASN A 265 17.12 0.75 -12.09
CA ASN A 265 16.00 -0.13 -12.48
C ASN A 265 15.74 -0.08 -13.98
N VAL A 266 15.91 1.06 -14.61
CA VAL A 266 15.88 1.19 -16.07
C VAL A 266 17.02 0.40 -16.69
N ALA A 267 18.25 0.60 -16.25
CA ALA A 267 19.43 -0.10 -16.78
C ALA A 267 19.37 -1.62 -16.60
N LEU A 268 18.76 -2.13 -15.52
CA LEU A 268 18.55 -3.56 -15.29
C LEU A 268 17.67 -4.23 -16.39
N ASN A 269 16.75 -3.47 -16.98
CA ASN A 269 15.80 -3.98 -17.96
C ASN A 269 16.13 -3.54 -19.39
N PHE A 270 16.77 -2.38 -19.55
CA PHE A 270 17.07 -1.76 -20.84
C PHE A 270 18.52 -1.22 -20.81
N PRO A 271 19.53 -2.11 -20.82
CA PRO A 271 20.91 -1.70 -20.86
C PRO A 271 21.19 -0.90 -22.15
N ASP A 272 21.96 0.17 -22.04
CA ASP A 272 22.39 1.03 -23.14
C ASP A 272 21.26 1.74 -23.92
N ASP A 273 20.05 1.85 -23.32
CA ASP A 273 18.90 2.55 -23.90
C ASP A 273 18.91 4.02 -23.46
N ASP A 274 19.07 4.93 -24.39
CA ASP A 274 19.19 6.37 -24.15
C ASP A 274 17.86 7.14 -24.08
N ARG A 275 16.73 6.44 -24.23
CA ARG A 275 15.38 7.05 -24.16
C ARG A 275 15.01 7.56 -22.76
N HIS A 276 15.70 7.11 -21.70
CA HIS A 276 15.40 7.51 -20.33
C HIS A 276 16.32 8.62 -19.83
N ARG A 277 15.73 9.58 -19.10
CA ARG A 277 16.45 10.61 -18.33
C ARG A 277 15.79 10.80 -16.98
N ALA A 278 16.59 10.99 -15.91
CA ALA A 278 16.07 11.21 -14.58
C ALA A 278 16.59 12.53 -13.98
N PHE A 279 15.77 13.18 -13.15
CA PHE A 279 16.03 14.50 -12.61
C PHE A 279 15.73 14.51 -11.11
N ALA A 280 16.72 14.87 -10.29
CA ALA A 280 16.55 15.08 -8.84
C ALA A 280 16.10 16.51 -8.58
N GLU A 281 14.78 16.76 -8.65
CA GLU A 281 14.20 18.10 -8.63
C GLU A 281 12.80 18.10 -8.00
N ASP A 282 12.39 19.23 -7.41
CA ASP A 282 11.01 19.40 -6.96
C ASP A 282 10.02 19.32 -8.14
N ALA A 283 8.90 18.64 -7.91
CA ALA A 283 7.91 18.38 -8.96
C ALA A 283 7.30 19.66 -9.55
N PHE A 284 6.99 20.66 -8.72
CA PHE A 284 6.41 21.91 -9.20
C PHE A 284 7.45 22.79 -9.93
N ASP A 285 8.71 22.75 -9.47
CA ASP A 285 9.80 23.46 -10.12
C ASP A 285 10.07 22.88 -11.51
N TYR A 286 10.11 21.55 -11.59
CA TYR A 286 10.25 20.87 -12.87
C TYR A 286 9.10 21.21 -13.82
N LEU A 287 7.84 21.08 -13.38
CA LEU A 287 6.67 21.40 -14.22
C LEU A 287 6.69 22.85 -14.71
N ARG A 288 7.13 23.82 -13.87
CA ARG A 288 7.21 25.24 -14.29
C ARG A 288 8.14 25.45 -15.47
N ARG A 289 9.31 24.79 -15.47
CA ARG A 289 10.33 24.96 -16.52
C ARG A 289 10.15 23.99 -17.71
N ALA A 290 9.40 22.89 -17.53
CA ALA A 290 9.18 21.90 -18.57
C ALA A 290 8.47 22.51 -19.79
N GLY A 291 8.84 22.06 -20.98
CA GLY A 291 8.11 22.35 -22.21
C GLY A 291 6.73 21.68 -22.24
N ASN A 292 5.97 21.93 -23.29
CA ASN A 292 4.64 21.33 -23.51
C ASN A 292 4.73 20.12 -24.46
N ASP A 293 5.75 19.27 -24.23
CA ASP A 293 6.14 18.21 -25.18
C ASP A 293 5.72 16.80 -24.74
N TYR A 294 5.01 16.69 -23.62
CA TYR A 294 4.62 15.41 -23.07
C TYR A 294 3.27 14.92 -23.60
N ASP A 295 3.28 13.69 -24.10
CA ASP A 295 2.09 12.99 -24.60
C ASP A 295 1.43 12.14 -23.49
N LEU A 296 2.20 11.80 -22.43
CA LEU A 296 1.72 11.05 -21.28
C LEU A 296 2.39 11.58 -20.01
N ILE A 297 1.60 11.91 -18.98
CA ILE A 297 2.09 12.37 -17.69
C ILE A 297 1.56 11.47 -16.58
N ILE A 298 2.41 11.12 -15.61
CA ILE A 298 2.03 10.41 -14.39
C ILE A 298 2.24 11.35 -13.19
N LEU A 299 1.21 11.47 -12.36
CA LEU A 299 1.24 12.19 -11.09
C LEU A 299 0.89 11.20 -9.97
N ASP A 300 1.90 10.68 -9.27
CA ASP A 300 1.73 9.77 -8.13
C ASP A 300 2.36 10.36 -6.86
N PRO A 301 1.84 11.50 -6.37
CA PRO A 301 2.42 12.19 -5.23
C PRO A 301 2.24 11.41 -3.93
N PRO A 302 3.10 11.65 -2.91
CA PRO A 302 2.85 11.15 -1.56
C PRO A 302 1.52 11.70 -1.02
N ALA A 303 0.96 11.04 -0.01
CA ALA A 303 -0.29 11.46 0.60
C ALA A 303 -0.21 12.89 1.15
N PHE A 304 -0.94 13.82 0.55
CA PHE A 304 -0.97 15.23 0.99
C PHE A 304 -1.74 15.43 2.29
N ALA A 305 -2.58 14.47 2.70
CA ALA A 305 -3.26 14.48 3.98
C ALA A 305 -3.16 13.13 4.68
N LYS A 306 -2.74 13.14 5.94
CA LYS A 306 -2.80 11.98 6.85
C LYS A 306 -3.97 12.08 7.83
N HIS A 307 -4.48 13.28 8.07
CA HIS A 307 -5.57 13.57 9.01
C HIS A 307 -6.60 14.50 8.37
N ARG A 308 -7.84 14.46 8.87
CA ARG A 308 -8.98 15.23 8.31
C ARG A 308 -8.85 16.75 8.42
N ASP A 309 -8.16 17.24 9.42
CA ASP A 309 -7.92 18.68 9.64
C ASP A 309 -7.14 19.35 8.50
N VAL A 310 -6.28 18.58 7.78
CA VAL A 310 -5.51 19.09 6.64
C VAL A 310 -6.14 18.76 5.28
N LEU A 311 -7.34 18.17 5.23
CA LEU A 311 -8.02 17.76 4.00
C LEU A 311 -8.13 18.89 2.97
N ARG A 312 -8.55 20.08 3.40
CA ARG A 312 -8.71 21.25 2.51
C ARG A 312 -7.41 21.62 1.81
N ASN A 313 -6.30 21.62 2.55
CA ASN A 313 -4.98 21.93 2.01
C ASN A 313 -4.52 20.86 1.01
N ALA A 314 -4.78 19.59 1.33
CA ALA A 314 -4.48 18.48 0.43
C ALA A 314 -5.24 18.59 -0.91
N LEU A 315 -6.53 18.90 -0.88
CA LEU A 315 -7.33 19.09 -2.09
C LEU A 315 -6.83 20.26 -2.94
N GLN A 316 -6.37 21.35 -2.30
CA GLN A 316 -5.71 22.44 -3.02
C GLN A 316 -4.38 21.99 -3.65
N GLY A 317 -3.59 21.14 -2.97
CA GLY A 317 -2.37 20.55 -3.50
C GLY A 317 -2.64 19.72 -4.76
N TYR A 318 -3.61 18.81 -4.70
CA TYR A 318 -4.03 18.01 -5.86
C TYR A 318 -4.54 18.87 -7.01
N ARG A 319 -5.34 19.91 -6.72
CA ARG A 319 -5.80 20.85 -7.74
C ARG A 319 -4.64 21.54 -8.43
N LYS A 320 -3.69 22.13 -7.68
CA LYS A 320 -2.53 22.83 -8.23
C LYS A 320 -1.66 21.92 -9.08
N LEU A 321 -1.39 20.72 -8.60
CA LEU A 321 -0.56 19.74 -9.30
C LEU A 321 -1.19 19.30 -10.63
N ASN A 322 -2.49 18.97 -10.62
CA ASN A 322 -3.20 18.60 -11.84
C ASN A 322 -3.31 19.77 -12.81
N ALA A 323 -3.56 21.00 -12.34
CA ALA A 323 -3.59 22.19 -13.22
C ALA A 323 -2.25 22.39 -13.93
N ALA A 324 -1.13 22.28 -13.21
CA ALA A 324 0.20 22.38 -13.81
C ALA A 324 0.45 21.29 -14.87
N ALA A 325 -0.02 20.06 -14.63
CA ALA A 325 0.09 18.98 -15.63
C ALA A 325 -0.81 19.24 -16.86
N PHE A 326 -2.04 19.74 -16.67
CA PHE A 326 -2.93 20.11 -17.78
C PHE A 326 -2.37 21.22 -18.68
N GLU A 327 -1.56 22.11 -18.11
CA GLU A 327 -0.86 23.14 -18.89
C GLU A 327 0.30 22.59 -19.72
N LYS A 328 0.89 21.46 -19.30
CA LYS A 328 2.10 20.87 -19.91
C LYS A 328 1.84 19.71 -20.85
N ILE A 329 0.68 19.06 -20.73
CA ILE A 329 0.33 17.94 -21.58
C ILE A 329 -0.16 18.41 -22.95
N ARG A 330 0.26 17.74 -24.00
CA ARG A 330 -0.21 18.00 -25.39
C ARG A 330 -1.70 17.74 -25.54
N PRO A 331 -2.38 18.41 -26.48
CA PRO A 331 -3.73 18.00 -26.89
C PRO A 331 -3.76 16.55 -27.35
N GLY A 332 -4.74 15.77 -26.88
CA GLY A 332 -4.83 14.31 -27.08
C GLY A 332 -3.90 13.50 -26.17
N GLY A 333 -3.22 14.16 -25.22
CA GLY A 333 -2.35 13.50 -24.25
C GLY A 333 -3.11 12.78 -23.17
N ILE A 334 -2.42 11.85 -22.47
CA ILE A 334 -2.98 11.00 -21.42
C ILE A 334 -2.37 11.36 -20.07
N LEU A 335 -3.20 11.66 -19.09
CA LEU A 335 -2.78 11.93 -17.72
C LEU A 335 -3.22 10.82 -16.78
N PHE A 336 -2.26 10.17 -16.12
CA PHE A 336 -2.49 9.30 -14.97
C PHE A 336 -2.30 10.13 -13.69
N THR A 337 -3.31 10.24 -12.85
CA THR A 337 -3.22 11.01 -11.61
C THR A 337 -3.78 10.24 -10.43
N PHE A 338 -3.06 10.25 -9.31
CA PHE A 338 -3.33 9.41 -8.15
C PHE A 338 -3.43 10.19 -6.83
N SER A 339 -4.11 9.56 -5.87
CA SER A 339 -4.08 9.91 -4.46
C SER A 339 -4.08 8.64 -3.61
N CYS A 340 -3.07 8.48 -2.75
CA CYS A 340 -2.98 7.39 -1.77
C CYS A 340 -3.46 7.83 -0.36
N SER A 341 -4.09 8.99 -0.22
CA SER A 341 -4.56 9.51 1.07
C SER A 341 -5.89 8.88 1.47
N GLN A 342 -5.95 8.18 2.61
CA GLN A 342 -7.19 7.59 3.14
C GLN A 342 -8.29 8.62 3.43
N VAL A 343 -7.91 9.84 3.87
CA VAL A 343 -8.87 10.88 4.25
C VAL A 343 -9.47 11.62 3.06
N VAL A 344 -8.88 11.47 1.88
CA VAL A 344 -9.40 12.02 0.62
C VAL A 344 -10.31 10.98 -0.02
N SER A 345 -11.59 11.27 -0.11
CA SER A 345 -12.53 10.38 -0.79
C SER A 345 -12.34 10.39 -2.32
N ARG A 346 -12.89 9.38 -3.02
CA ARG A 346 -12.91 9.36 -4.49
C ARG A 346 -13.58 10.60 -5.07
N ASN A 347 -14.68 11.04 -4.46
CA ASN A 347 -15.41 12.22 -4.91
C ASN A 347 -14.62 13.50 -4.68
N ASP A 348 -13.96 13.64 -3.53
CA ASP A 348 -13.13 14.80 -3.24
C ASP A 348 -11.94 14.90 -4.21
N PHE A 349 -11.27 13.76 -4.48
CA PHE A 349 -10.18 13.72 -5.44
C PHE A 349 -10.65 14.09 -6.85
N ARG A 350 -11.75 13.49 -7.32
CA ARG A 350 -12.35 13.82 -8.61
C ARG A 350 -12.74 15.28 -8.72
N LEU A 351 -13.29 15.88 -7.65
CA LEU A 351 -13.64 17.30 -7.61
C LEU A 351 -12.40 18.20 -7.70
N ALA A 352 -11.30 17.83 -7.04
CA ALA A 352 -10.03 18.56 -7.15
C ALA A 352 -9.48 18.56 -8.58
N VAL A 353 -9.53 17.40 -9.25
CA VAL A 353 -9.09 17.23 -10.66
C VAL A 353 -10.04 17.97 -11.61
N PHE A 354 -11.35 17.88 -11.41
CA PHE A 354 -12.35 18.66 -12.16
C PHE A 354 -12.07 20.16 -12.06
N THR A 355 -11.81 20.66 -10.85
CA THR A 355 -11.54 22.08 -10.64
C THR A 355 -10.27 22.53 -11.36
N ALA A 356 -9.23 21.67 -11.41
CA ALA A 356 -8.00 21.92 -12.16
C ALA A 356 -8.26 22.00 -13.67
N ALA A 357 -9.03 21.05 -14.23
CA ALA A 357 -9.41 21.05 -15.65
C ALA A 357 -10.22 22.30 -16.04
N ALA A 358 -11.21 22.69 -15.22
CA ALA A 358 -12.01 23.89 -15.43
C ALA A 358 -11.16 25.17 -15.37
N GLN A 359 -10.20 25.24 -14.44
CA GLN A 359 -9.27 26.39 -14.31
C GLN A 359 -8.39 26.56 -15.54
N THR A 360 -7.91 25.46 -16.13
CA THR A 360 -7.05 25.47 -17.31
C THR A 360 -7.84 25.49 -18.63
N ARG A 361 -9.17 25.44 -18.55
CA ARG A 361 -10.09 25.41 -19.71
C ARG A 361 -9.80 24.28 -20.69
N ARG A 362 -9.24 23.16 -20.21
CA ARG A 362 -9.00 21.97 -21.03
C ARG A 362 -10.25 21.11 -21.06
N HIS A 363 -10.56 20.54 -22.20
CA HIS A 363 -11.56 19.49 -22.31
C HIS A 363 -10.95 18.17 -21.87
N VAL A 364 -11.57 17.48 -20.90
CA VAL A 364 -10.97 16.30 -20.25
C VAL A 364 -12.00 15.17 -20.16
N ARG A 365 -11.63 13.99 -20.64
CA ARG A 365 -12.43 12.76 -20.57
C ARG A 365 -11.80 11.77 -19.59
N ILE A 366 -12.61 11.16 -18.71
CA ILE A 366 -12.15 10.08 -17.83
C ILE A 366 -12.23 8.76 -18.61
N LEU A 367 -11.08 8.14 -18.85
CA LEU A 367 -10.98 6.84 -19.52
C LEU A 367 -11.09 5.69 -18.50
N HIS A 368 -10.40 5.80 -17.36
CA HIS A 368 -10.43 4.79 -16.30
C HIS A 368 -10.52 5.42 -14.91
N GLN A 369 -11.15 4.69 -14.00
CA GLN A 369 -11.09 4.92 -12.55
C GLN A 369 -10.28 3.79 -11.93
N LEU A 370 -9.22 4.13 -11.22
CA LEU A 370 -8.22 3.19 -10.74
C LEU A 370 -8.31 3.03 -9.22
N THR A 371 -7.86 1.88 -8.75
CA THR A 371 -7.78 1.51 -7.34
C THR A 371 -6.55 0.65 -7.09
N GLN A 372 -6.35 0.21 -5.83
CA GLN A 372 -5.37 -0.80 -5.48
C GLN A 372 -5.68 -2.14 -6.16
N PRO A 373 -4.64 -2.95 -6.44
CA PRO A 373 -4.79 -4.24 -7.11
C PRO A 373 -5.41 -5.33 -6.21
N ALA A 374 -5.76 -6.47 -6.80
CA ALA A 374 -6.48 -7.55 -6.13
C ALA A 374 -5.70 -8.20 -4.97
N ASP A 375 -4.37 -8.10 -4.91
CA ASP A 375 -3.57 -8.54 -3.77
C ASP A 375 -3.57 -7.55 -2.58
N HIS A 376 -4.30 -6.45 -2.73
CA HIS A 376 -4.67 -5.53 -1.65
C HIS A 376 -6.20 -5.61 -1.42
N PRO A 377 -6.74 -6.78 -1.05
CA PRO A 377 -8.19 -6.97 -0.97
C PRO A 377 -8.78 -6.07 0.10
N VAL A 378 -9.93 -5.48 -0.21
CA VAL A 378 -10.72 -4.73 0.77
C VAL A 378 -11.85 -5.60 1.25
N SER A 379 -11.97 -5.79 2.56
CA SER A 379 -13.15 -6.47 3.11
C SER A 379 -14.39 -5.62 2.84
N ILE A 380 -15.44 -6.25 2.30
CA ILE A 380 -16.73 -5.56 2.07
C ILE A 380 -17.32 -4.99 3.37
N TYR A 381 -16.95 -5.56 4.50
CA TYR A 381 -17.37 -5.13 5.84
C TYR A 381 -16.48 -4.05 6.46
N HIS A 382 -15.34 -3.71 5.80
CA HIS A 382 -14.35 -2.75 6.27
C HIS A 382 -13.88 -1.86 5.10
N PRO A 383 -14.72 -0.91 4.67
CA PRO A 383 -14.41 -0.05 3.53
C PRO A 383 -13.21 0.89 3.77
N GLU A 384 -12.79 1.07 5.01
CA GLU A 384 -11.60 1.85 5.40
C GLU A 384 -10.30 1.26 4.85
N GLY A 385 -10.31 0.01 4.38
CA GLY A 385 -9.19 -0.61 3.66
C GLY A 385 -8.95 -0.02 2.27
N GLU A 386 -9.87 0.76 1.72
CA GLU A 386 -9.73 1.41 0.43
C GLU A 386 -8.97 2.74 0.58
N TYR A 387 -7.81 2.88 -0.07
CA TYR A 387 -6.99 4.07 0.06
C TYR A 387 -6.47 4.64 -1.26
N LEU A 388 -6.22 3.81 -2.28
CA LEU A 388 -5.69 4.26 -3.57
C LEU A 388 -6.83 4.66 -4.51
N LYS A 389 -6.75 5.84 -5.06
CA LYS A 389 -7.64 6.39 -6.08
C LYS A 389 -6.81 6.92 -7.23
N GLY A 390 -7.20 6.61 -8.45
CA GLY A 390 -6.58 7.15 -9.64
C GLY A 390 -7.59 7.43 -10.74
N LEU A 391 -7.20 8.33 -11.62
CA LEU A 391 -7.92 8.63 -12.86
C LEU A 391 -6.94 8.54 -14.03
N VAL A 392 -7.39 7.94 -15.12
CA VAL A 392 -6.74 8.06 -16.42
C VAL A 392 -7.60 8.99 -17.25
N LEU A 393 -6.99 10.08 -17.71
CA LEU A 393 -7.67 11.18 -18.37
C LEU A 393 -7.07 11.39 -19.78
N GLU A 394 -7.92 11.56 -20.76
CA GLU A 394 -7.54 12.14 -22.03
C GLU A 394 -7.78 13.65 -21.98
N VAL A 395 -6.83 14.43 -22.46
CA VAL A 395 -6.79 15.89 -22.33
C VAL A 395 -6.70 16.52 -23.71
N GLU A 396 -7.76 17.18 -24.16
CA GLU A 396 -7.83 17.90 -25.45
C GLU A 396 -7.32 19.34 -25.34
#